data_f564b703df724cdb56a01a27ee947f00
#
_entry.id   f564b703df724cdb56a01a27ee947f00
#
_cell.length_a   1.000
_cell.length_b   1.000
_cell.length_c   1.000
_cell.angle_alpha   90.00
_cell.angle_beta   90.00
_cell.angle_gamma   90.00
#
_symmetry.space_group_name_H-M   'P 1'
#
loop_
_entity.id
_entity.type
_entity.pdbx_description
1 polymer ?
#
loop_
_entity_poly.entity_id
_entity_poly.type
_entity_poly.pdbx_seq_one_letter_code
_entity_poly.pdbx_strand_id
1 'polypeptide(L)'
;MKKYLPILKNSPFFKGLTDNEILSILHCVKATTISKERDSYIFRAGDSTEVMGLVASGCILVIQEDLWGHRNILSKCHAGDFFGEPYAASPGAVLNISVVADEDCEIILL
;
A
#
# COMPACT_ATOMS: atom_id res chain seq x y z
N MET A 1 -13.25 -1.91 -8.78
CA MET A 1 -12.75 -2.62 -7.59
C MET A 1 -13.18 -4.08 -7.48
N LYS A 2 -14.24 -4.47 -8.19
CA LYS A 2 -14.73 -5.87 -8.10
C LYS A 2 -13.68 -6.92 -8.45
N LYS A 3 -12.77 -6.63 -9.37
CA LYS A 3 -11.72 -7.57 -9.76
C LYS A 3 -10.72 -7.88 -8.64
N TYR A 4 -10.67 -7.06 -7.59
CA TYR A 4 -9.78 -7.26 -6.45
C TYR A 4 -10.45 -7.94 -5.26
N LEU A 5 -11.73 -8.24 -5.34
CA LEU A 5 -12.47 -8.83 -4.23
C LEU A 5 -11.84 -10.12 -3.68
N PRO A 6 -11.35 -11.06 -4.51
CA PRO A 6 -10.72 -12.26 -3.95
C PRO A 6 -9.50 -11.95 -3.08
N ILE A 7 -8.72 -10.96 -3.44
CA ILE A 7 -7.54 -10.53 -2.67
C ILE A 7 -7.97 -9.79 -1.41
N LEU A 8 -8.95 -8.89 -1.54
CA LEU A 8 -9.48 -8.13 -0.42
C LEU A 8 -10.09 -9.02 0.64
N LYS A 9 -10.83 -10.07 0.24
CA LYS A 9 -11.45 -11.03 1.16
C LYS A 9 -10.42 -11.80 1.98
N ASN A 10 -9.24 -12.05 1.42
CA ASN A 10 -8.17 -12.76 2.12
C ASN A 10 -7.34 -11.84 3.02
N SER A 11 -7.55 -10.53 2.93
CA SER A 11 -6.89 -9.57 3.79
C SER A 11 -7.47 -9.64 5.21
N PRO A 12 -6.65 -9.61 6.26
CA PRO A 12 -7.14 -9.56 7.63
C PRO A 12 -8.11 -8.41 7.90
N PHE A 13 -7.96 -7.32 7.16
CA PHE A 13 -8.78 -6.12 7.32
C PHE A 13 -10.24 -6.33 6.90
N PHE A 14 -10.45 -7.18 5.89
CA PHE A 14 -11.78 -7.42 5.31
C PHE A 14 -12.30 -8.82 5.57
N LYS A 15 -11.59 -9.61 6.34
CA LYS A 15 -11.97 -10.99 6.62
C LYS A 15 -13.32 -11.03 7.33
N GLY A 16 -14.21 -11.87 6.85
CA GLY A 16 -15.57 -12.03 7.41
C GLY A 16 -16.60 -11.07 6.85
N LEU A 17 -16.22 -10.16 5.95
CA LEU A 17 -17.14 -9.24 5.30
C LEU A 17 -17.67 -9.81 3.99
N THR A 18 -18.91 -9.44 3.65
CA THR A 18 -19.47 -9.79 2.34
C THR A 18 -18.90 -8.89 1.25
N ASP A 19 -19.04 -9.29 -0.03
CA ASP A 19 -18.61 -8.49 -1.16
C ASP A 19 -19.20 -7.08 -1.14
N ASN A 20 -20.49 -6.97 -0.84
CA ASN A 20 -21.19 -5.69 -0.79
C ASN A 20 -20.65 -4.81 0.34
N GLU A 21 -20.33 -5.39 1.49
CA GLU A 21 -19.76 -4.66 2.61
C GLU A 21 -18.39 -4.12 2.27
N ILE A 22 -17.53 -4.92 1.63
CA ILE A 22 -16.19 -4.49 1.19
C ILE A 22 -16.30 -3.35 0.18
N LEU A 23 -17.16 -3.49 -0.83
CA LEU A 23 -17.37 -2.44 -1.84
C LEU A 23 -17.87 -1.14 -1.22
N SER A 24 -18.78 -1.23 -0.23
CA SER A 24 -19.29 -0.06 0.47
C SER A 24 -18.19 0.66 1.25
N ILE A 25 -17.32 -0.08 1.93
CA ILE A 25 -16.19 0.51 2.66
C ILE A 25 -15.25 1.22 1.69
N LEU A 26 -14.89 0.58 0.59
CA LEU A 26 -14.01 1.16 -0.41
C LEU A 26 -14.59 2.46 -0.99
N HIS A 27 -15.91 2.48 -1.21
CA HIS A 27 -16.60 3.68 -1.69
C HIS A 27 -16.55 4.80 -0.64
N CYS A 28 -16.80 4.48 0.62
CA CYS A 28 -16.81 5.45 1.72
C CYS A 28 -15.42 6.10 1.93
N VAL A 29 -14.36 5.33 1.80
CA VAL A 29 -12.99 5.85 1.98
C VAL A 29 -12.41 6.42 0.68
N LYS A 30 -13.18 6.41 -0.40
CA LYS A 30 -12.77 6.92 -1.72
C LYS A 30 -11.49 6.23 -2.22
N ALA A 31 -11.45 4.91 -2.10
CA ALA A 31 -10.32 4.12 -2.54
C ALA A 31 -10.03 4.33 -4.03
N THR A 32 -8.76 4.47 -4.38
CA THR A 32 -8.30 4.60 -5.75
C THR A 32 -7.27 3.54 -6.07
N THR A 33 -7.13 3.22 -7.35
CA THR A 33 -6.17 2.23 -7.80
C THR A 33 -5.10 2.91 -8.65
N ILE A 34 -3.85 2.58 -8.39
CA ILE A 34 -2.72 3.02 -9.20
C ILE A 34 -1.92 1.83 -9.68
N SER A 35 -1.30 1.96 -10.86
CA SER A 35 -0.39 0.96 -11.40
C SER A 35 1.02 1.53 -11.37
N LYS A 36 1.99 0.72 -10.94
CA LYS A 36 3.39 1.13 -10.89
C LYS A 36 4.26 0.08 -11.56
N GLU A 37 5.23 0.55 -12.33
CA GLU A 37 6.23 -0.31 -12.93
C GLU A 37 7.31 -0.67 -11.93
N ARG A 38 8.01 -1.75 -12.18
CA ARG A 38 9.16 -2.18 -11.39
C ARG A 38 10.12 -1.02 -11.17
N ASP A 39 10.68 -0.93 -9.97
CA ASP A 39 11.63 0.10 -9.53
C ASP A 39 11.04 1.51 -9.39
N SER A 40 9.73 1.68 -9.58
CA SER A 40 9.06 2.97 -9.34
C SER A 40 8.81 3.16 -7.85
N TYR A 41 8.91 4.41 -7.40
CA TYR A 41 8.54 4.78 -6.03
C TYR A 41 7.03 4.96 -5.93
N ILE A 42 6.43 4.36 -4.91
CA ILE A 42 5.02 4.56 -4.56
C ILE A 42 4.93 5.70 -3.55
N PHE A 43 5.75 5.63 -2.50
CA PHE A 43 5.96 6.71 -1.55
C PHE A 43 7.48 6.94 -1.40
N ARG A 44 7.88 8.18 -1.13
CA ARG A 44 9.28 8.53 -0.89
C ARG A 44 9.46 9.04 0.53
N ALA A 45 10.61 8.74 1.13
CA ALA A 45 10.97 9.31 2.42
C ALA A 45 10.96 10.84 2.32
N GLY A 46 10.39 11.50 3.31
CA GLY A 46 10.20 12.94 3.31
C GLY A 46 8.81 13.38 2.87
N ASP A 47 8.04 12.51 2.22
CA ASP A 47 6.66 12.81 1.83
C ASP A 47 5.75 12.77 3.06
N SER A 48 4.72 13.61 3.03
CA SER A 48 3.62 13.54 4.01
C SER A 48 2.44 12.84 3.34
N THR A 49 1.86 11.85 4.01
CA THR A 49 0.72 11.11 3.47
C THR A 49 -0.28 10.78 4.56
N GLU A 50 -1.56 10.81 4.19
CA GLU A 50 -2.66 10.41 5.05
C GLU A 50 -3.36 9.15 4.55
N VAL A 51 -2.78 8.51 3.52
CA VAL A 51 -3.36 7.31 2.92
C VAL A 51 -2.45 6.12 3.16
N MET A 52 -3.05 4.95 3.27
CA MET A 52 -2.32 3.69 3.29
C MET A 52 -2.57 2.94 2.00
N GLY A 53 -1.74 1.94 1.72
CA GLY A 53 -1.85 1.15 0.51
C GLY A 53 -2.13 -0.32 0.81
N LEU A 54 -2.79 -0.96 -0.15
CA LEU A 54 -2.98 -2.41 -0.21
C LEU A 54 -2.42 -2.90 -1.52
N VAL A 55 -1.54 -3.89 -1.49
CA VAL A 55 -1.02 -4.49 -2.71
C VAL A 55 -2.09 -5.38 -3.32
N ALA A 56 -2.60 -4.97 -4.49
CA ALA A 56 -3.63 -5.74 -5.21
C ALA A 56 -2.99 -6.82 -6.09
N SER A 57 -1.84 -6.52 -6.69
CA SER A 57 -1.05 -7.49 -7.46
C SER A 57 0.42 -7.08 -7.44
N GLY A 58 1.31 -8.05 -7.67
CA GLY A 58 2.74 -7.82 -7.65
C GLY A 58 3.31 -7.79 -6.23
N CYS A 59 4.43 -7.10 -6.05
CA CYS A 59 4.98 -6.91 -4.73
C CYS A 59 5.75 -5.59 -4.61
N ILE A 60 5.85 -5.10 -3.37
CA ILE A 60 6.56 -3.87 -3.06
C ILE A 60 7.57 -4.12 -1.94
N LEU A 61 8.56 -3.24 -1.86
CA LEU A 61 9.55 -3.23 -0.79
C LEU A 61 9.39 -1.97 0.04
N VAL A 62 9.39 -2.12 1.35
CA VAL A 62 9.51 -1.01 2.29
C VAL A 62 10.99 -0.89 2.62
N ILE A 63 11.59 0.24 2.31
CA ILE A 63 13.03 0.44 2.42
C ILE A 63 13.36 1.69 3.22
N GLN A 64 14.57 1.71 3.77
CA GLN A 64 15.15 2.89 4.40
C GLN A 64 16.49 3.14 3.75
N GLU A 65 16.71 4.36 3.25
CA GLU A 65 17.96 4.77 2.61
C GLU A 65 18.71 5.72 3.53
N ASP A 66 20.04 5.56 3.62
CA ASP A 66 20.91 6.45 4.38
C ASP A 66 21.46 7.58 3.50
N LEU A 67 22.25 8.46 4.09
CA LEU A 67 22.86 9.61 3.39
C LEU A 67 23.85 9.18 2.31
N TRP A 68 24.35 7.96 2.36
CA TRP A 68 25.31 7.42 1.41
C TRP A 68 24.65 6.57 0.33
N GLY A 69 23.33 6.53 0.31
CA GLY A 69 22.58 5.77 -0.69
C GLY A 69 22.47 4.27 -0.38
N HIS A 70 22.86 3.83 0.80
CA HIS A 70 22.66 2.44 1.21
C HIS A 70 21.18 2.19 1.46
N ARG A 71 20.71 1.09 0.90
CA ARG A 71 19.30 0.72 0.98
C ARG A 71 19.12 -0.48 1.90
N ASN A 72 18.35 -0.30 2.97
CA ASN A 72 17.96 -1.38 3.87
C ASN A 72 16.52 -1.77 3.59
N ILE A 73 16.28 -3.04 3.28
CA ILE A 73 14.94 -3.57 3.07
C ILE A 73 14.37 -3.90 4.44
N LEU A 74 13.31 -3.18 4.84
CA LEU A 74 12.65 -3.39 6.13
C LEU A 74 11.58 -4.45 6.03
N SER A 75 10.87 -4.50 4.92
CA SER A 75 9.83 -5.49 4.72
C SER A 75 9.51 -5.63 3.23
N LYS A 76 8.89 -6.75 2.87
CA LYS A 76 8.41 -7.03 1.53
C LYS A 76 6.92 -7.35 1.63
N CYS A 77 6.10 -6.64 0.86
CA CYS A 77 4.66 -6.84 0.86
C CYS A 77 4.21 -7.46 -0.44
N HIS A 78 3.35 -8.46 -0.34
CA HIS A 78 2.78 -9.20 -1.46
C HIS A 78 1.29 -8.85 -1.62
N ALA A 79 0.66 -9.38 -2.65
CA ALA A 79 -0.77 -9.20 -2.86
C ALA A 79 -1.57 -9.55 -1.59
N GLY A 80 -2.42 -8.64 -1.16
CA GLY A 80 -3.20 -8.77 0.08
C GLY A 80 -2.60 -8.09 1.29
N ASP A 81 -1.34 -7.65 1.25
CA ASP A 81 -0.68 -6.99 2.37
C ASP A 81 -0.91 -5.48 2.33
N PHE A 82 -1.07 -4.90 3.52
CA PHE A 82 -1.17 -3.44 3.70
C PHE A 82 0.20 -2.85 4.00
N PHE A 83 0.37 -1.57 3.66
CA PHE A 83 1.56 -0.79 4.01
C PHE A 83 1.18 0.67 4.28
N GLY A 84 2.01 1.36 5.06
CA GLY A 84 1.81 2.77 5.37
C GLY A 84 0.80 3.06 6.48
N GLU A 85 0.26 2.05 7.15
CA GLU A 85 -0.74 2.20 8.20
C GLU A 85 -0.34 3.17 9.32
N PRO A 86 0.89 3.11 9.88
CA PRO A 86 1.26 4.03 10.96
C PRO A 86 1.21 5.50 10.55
N TYR A 87 1.53 5.78 9.29
CA TYR A 87 1.55 7.13 8.76
C TYR A 87 0.15 7.65 8.45
N ALA A 88 -0.73 6.78 7.98
CA ALA A 88 -2.12 7.12 7.72
C ALA A 88 -2.87 7.44 9.01
N ALA A 89 -2.52 6.79 10.11
CA ALA A 89 -3.13 7.02 11.43
C ALA A 89 -2.64 8.28 12.12
N SER A 90 -1.58 8.93 11.60
CA SER A 90 -0.98 10.13 12.19
C SER A 90 -0.94 11.24 11.15
N PRO A 91 -2.05 11.98 10.95
CA PRO A 91 -2.09 13.04 9.94
C PRO A 91 -0.96 14.06 10.13
N GLY A 92 -0.30 14.41 9.03
CA GLY A 92 0.84 15.32 9.06
C GLY A 92 2.17 14.68 9.36
N ALA A 93 2.21 13.39 9.67
CA ALA A 93 3.47 12.67 9.86
C ALA A 93 4.24 12.58 8.54
N VAL A 94 5.56 12.75 8.62
CA VAL A 94 6.45 12.67 7.46
C VAL A 94 7.06 11.28 7.40
N LEU A 95 7.06 10.67 6.22
CA LEU A 95 7.63 9.34 6.02
C LEU A 95 9.14 9.37 6.25
N ASN A 96 9.65 8.40 7.02
CA ASN A 96 11.08 8.15 7.17
C ASN A 96 11.52 6.92 6.38
N ILE A 97 10.61 6.37 5.60
CA ILE A 97 10.84 5.19 4.75
C ILE A 97 10.39 5.51 3.32
N SER A 98 10.83 4.68 2.39
CA SER A 98 10.33 4.72 1.00
C SER A 98 9.65 3.40 0.67
N VAL A 99 8.70 3.43 -0.25
CA VAL A 99 8.02 2.24 -0.76
C VAL A 99 8.27 2.16 -2.26
N VAL A 100 8.85 1.05 -2.70
CA VAL A 100 9.30 0.85 -4.09
C VAL A 100 8.67 -0.41 -4.65
N ALA A 101 8.24 -0.36 -5.90
CA ALA A 101 7.74 -1.55 -6.59
C ALA A 101 8.90 -2.51 -6.89
N ASP A 102 8.81 -3.74 -6.40
CA ASP A 102 9.80 -4.79 -6.66
C ASP A 102 9.52 -5.50 -7.99
N GLU A 103 8.32 -5.37 -8.48
CA GLU A 103 7.88 -5.81 -9.81
C GLU A 103 6.69 -4.95 -10.22
N ASP A 104 6.23 -5.08 -11.46
CA ASP A 104 5.04 -4.35 -11.90
C ASP A 104 3.89 -4.70 -10.95
N CYS A 105 3.21 -3.69 -10.42
CA CYS A 105 2.20 -3.90 -9.40
C CYS A 105 1.01 -2.96 -9.55
N GLU A 106 -0.10 -3.38 -8.95
CA GLU A 106 -1.28 -2.56 -8.78
C GLU A 106 -1.52 -2.34 -7.29
N ILE A 107 -1.78 -1.10 -6.92
CA ILE A 107 -1.93 -0.67 -5.53
C ILE A 107 -3.28 0.00 -5.36
N ILE A 108 -3.98 -0.35 -4.29
CA ILE A 108 -5.21 0.33 -3.88
C ILE A 108 -4.83 1.30 -2.76
N LEU A 109 -5.10 2.58 -2.96
CA LEU A 109 -4.89 3.62 -1.96
C LEU A 109 -6.20 3.87 -1.21
N LEU A 110 -6.12 3.85 0.10
CA LEU A 110 -7.28 3.97 0.98
C LEU A 110 -7.29 5.27 1.77
#